data_ce4c4d815a2d6f41270451715e094c38
#
_entry.id   ce4c4d815a2d6f41270451715e094c38
#
_cell.length_a   1.000
_cell.length_b   1.000
_cell.length_c   1.000
_cell.angle_alpha   90.00
_cell.angle_beta   90.00
_cell.angle_gamma   90.00
#
_symmetry.space_group_name_H-M   'P 1'
#
loop_
_entity.id
_entity.type
_entity.pdbx_description
1 polymer ?
#
loop_
_entity_poly.entity_id
_entity_poly.type
_entity_poly.pdbx_seq_one_letter_code
_entity_poly.pdbx_strand_id
1 'polypeptide(L)'
;MPITGEYEPSASPWVAAQVAEYEASGGSRANTLRETGIPIVIVTMIGARTGKVRKIGLMRVEHAGEYALVASKGGHSEHPGWYANLVANPLVMIQDGPEALDYVVREVHGAERQLWWERSVAVFPTYGVYAERADRVIPVLVASPG
;
A
#
# COMPACT_ATOMS: atom_id res chain seq x y z
N MET A 1 1.79 18.37 1.26
CA MET A 1 2.80 18.52 2.33
C MET A 1 3.49 17.20 2.56
N PRO A 2 4.81 17.16 2.59
CA PRO A 2 5.51 15.93 2.91
C PRO A 2 5.17 15.48 4.34
N ILE A 3 5.06 14.18 4.51
CA ILE A 3 4.84 13.58 5.82
C ILE A 3 6.16 13.67 6.59
N THR A 4 6.10 14.23 7.80
CA THR A 4 7.28 14.37 8.66
C THR A 4 7.00 13.76 10.02
N GLY A 5 8.09 13.39 10.71
CA GLY A 5 8.01 12.81 12.04
C GLY A 5 9.03 11.71 12.24
N GLU A 6 9.03 11.11 13.43
CA GLU A 6 9.92 10.00 13.75
C GLU A 6 9.47 8.74 12.98
N TYR A 7 10.40 8.14 12.24
CA TYR A 7 10.13 6.90 11.53
C TYR A 7 10.23 5.70 12.48
N GLU A 8 9.17 4.91 12.54
CA GLU A 8 9.15 3.64 13.25
C GLU A 8 9.12 2.50 12.22
N PRO A 9 10.23 1.74 12.07
CA PRO A 9 10.28 0.63 11.12
C PRO A 9 9.25 -0.46 11.44
N SER A 10 8.87 -1.23 10.42
CA SER A 10 8.00 -2.39 10.61
C SER A 10 8.63 -3.37 11.61
N ALA A 11 7.79 -4.01 12.42
CA ALA A 11 8.21 -5.08 13.30
C ALA A 11 8.66 -6.32 12.52
N SER A 12 8.29 -6.44 11.24
CA SER A 12 8.78 -7.50 10.36
C SER A 12 10.12 -7.09 9.77
N PRO A 13 11.23 -7.81 10.10
CA PRO A 13 12.55 -7.42 9.60
C PRO A 13 12.68 -7.38 8.09
N TRP A 14 12.03 -8.31 7.38
CA TRP A 14 12.14 -8.33 5.92
C TRP A 14 11.38 -7.15 5.27
N VAL A 15 10.27 -6.71 5.87
CA VAL A 15 9.54 -5.53 5.39
C VAL A 15 10.39 -4.28 5.59
N ALA A 16 10.97 -4.11 6.78
CA ALA A 16 11.85 -2.97 7.07
C ALA A 16 13.05 -2.95 6.13
N ALA A 17 13.66 -4.11 5.87
CA ALA A 17 14.79 -4.22 4.96
C ALA A 17 14.42 -3.90 3.52
N GLN A 18 13.26 -4.36 3.06
CA GLN A 18 12.78 -4.06 1.71
C GLN A 18 12.53 -2.57 1.52
N VAL A 19 11.89 -1.93 2.48
CA VAL A 19 11.65 -0.48 2.44
C VAL A 19 12.97 0.28 2.36
N ALA A 20 13.92 -0.06 3.24
CA ALA A 20 15.21 0.62 3.28
C ALA A 20 15.97 0.49 1.96
N GLU A 21 16.02 -0.71 1.40
CA GLU A 21 16.72 -0.96 0.14
C GLU A 21 16.04 -0.30 -1.05
N TYR A 22 14.71 -0.31 -1.08
CA TYR A 22 13.95 0.37 -2.12
C TYR A 22 14.25 1.88 -2.09
N GLU A 23 14.18 2.49 -0.92
CA GLU A 23 14.43 3.93 -0.78
C GLU A 23 15.88 4.29 -1.11
N ALA A 24 16.84 3.52 -0.62
CA ALA A 24 18.26 3.79 -0.85
C ALA A 24 18.64 3.67 -2.33
N SER A 25 17.96 2.82 -3.08
CA SER A 25 18.26 2.57 -4.50
C SER A 25 17.38 3.40 -5.45
N GLY A 26 16.48 4.24 -4.94
CA GLY A 26 15.52 4.97 -5.79
C GLY A 26 14.58 4.03 -6.54
N GLY A 27 14.24 2.91 -5.95
CA GLY A 27 13.34 1.93 -6.54
C GLY A 27 13.98 1.01 -7.57
N SER A 28 15.30 1.03 -7.71
CA SER A 28 16.00 0.14 -8.66
C SER A 28 16.26 -1.26 -8.09
N ARG A 29 16.18 -1.41 -6.76
CA ARG A 29 16.33 -2.69 -6.08
C ARG A 29 15.18 -2.88 -5.09
N ALA A 30 14.96 -4.13 -4.66
CA ALA A 30 13.88 -4.50 -3.72
C ALA A 30 12.50 -4.02 -4.20
N ASN A 31 12.32 -3.91 -5.51
CA ASN A 31 11.15 -3.29 -6.14
C ASN A 31 10.08 -4.29 -6.58
N THR A 32 10.18 -5.53 -6.11
CA THR A 32 9.17 -6.56 -6.37
C THR A 32 8.80 -7.29 -5.10
N LEU A 33 7.63 -7.92 -5.10
CA LEU A 33 7.25 -8.80 -4.00
C LEU A 33 8.09 -10.08 -4.08
N ARG A 34 9.16 -10.12 -3.28
CA ARG A 34 10.09 -11.26 -3.20
C ARG A 34 10.45 -11.77 -4.60
N GLU A 35 10.29 -13.09 -4.86
CA GLU A 35 10.67 -13.71 -6.13
C GLU A 35 9.54 -13.73 -7.17
N THR A 36 8.40 -13.09 -6.89
CA THR A 36 7.27 -13.11 -7.82
C THR A 36 7.48 -12.26 -9.07
N GLY A 37 8.42 -11.30 -9.00
CA GLY A 37 8.61 -10.33 -10.09
C GLY A 37 7.54 -9.26 -10.17
N ILE A 38 6.56 -9.26 -9.26
CA ILE A 38 5.47 -8.28 -9.26
C ILE A 38 5.95 -6.98 -8.64
N PRO A 39 5.86 -5.85 -9.36
CA PRO A 39 6.34 -4.55 -8.84
C PRO A 39 5.58 -4.09 -7.60
N ILE A 40 6.29 -3.43 -6.70
CA ILE A 40 5.72 -2.78 -5.53
C ILE A 40 6.01 -1.29 -5.53
N VAL A 41 5.29 -0.56 -4.70
CA VAL A 41 5.57 0.84 -4.35
C VAL A 41 5.72 0.93 -2.84
N ILE A 42 6.38 2.00 -2.37
CA ILE A 42 6.50 2.27 -0.93
C ILE A 42 5.48 3.33 -0.56
N VAL A 43 4.63 3.00 0.41
CA VAL A 43 3.63 3.93 0.95
C VAL A 43 4.08 4.38 2.32
N THR A 44 4.24 5.69 2.48
CA THR A 44 4.59 6.34 3.74
C THR A 44 3.34 6.99 4.33
N MET A 45 3.07 6.74 5.60
CA MET A 45 1.86 7.16 6.28
C MET A 45 2.13 7.53 7.74
N ILE A 46 1.11 8.09 8.40
CA ILE A 46 1.18 8.40 9.83
C ILE A 46 0.44 7.31 10.61
N GLY A 47 1.10 6.76 11.62
CA GLY A 47 0.51 5.74 12.49
C GLY A 47 -0.64 6.31 13.32
N ALA A 48 -1.78 5.61 13.33
CA ALA A 48 -2.98 6.07 14.02
C ALA A 48 -2.81 6.17 15.54
N ARG A 49 -1.97 5.30 16.12
CA ARG A 49 -1.77 5.24 17.57
C ARG A 49 -0.67 6.17 18.06
N THR A 50 0.44 6.23 17.33
CA THR A 50 1.67 6.86 17.82
C THR A 50 1.96 8.20 17.17
N GLY A 51 1.34 8.49 16.02
CA GLY A 51 1.69 9.65 15.21
C GLY A 51 3.05 9.52 14.52
N LYS A 52 3.71 8.38 14.65
CA LYS A 52 5.00 8.14 14.01
C LYS A 52 4.84 7.80 12.54
N VAL A 53 5.89 8.05 11.77
CA VAL A 53 5.91 7.71 10.33
C VAL A 53 6.07 6.21 10.16
N ARG A 54 5.18 5.59 9.39
CA ARG A 54 5.23 4.17 9.06
C ARG A 54 5.36 4.02 7.55
N LYS A 55 6.05 2.97 7.12
CA LYS A 55 6.26 2.70 5.69
C LYS A 55 6.03 1.22 5.39
N ILE A 56 5.39 0.95 4.26
CA ILE A 56 5.13 -0.42 3.79
C ILE A 56 5.32 -0.51 2.29
N GLY A 57 5.60 -1.74 1.81
CA GLY A 57 5.55 -2.05 0.39
C GLY A 57 4.20 -2.64 0.05
N LEU A 58 3.57 -2.16 -1.01
CA LEU A 58 2.32 -2.70 -1.54
C LEU A 58 2.46 -2.96 -3.03
N MET A 59 1.65 -3.89 -3.56
CA MET A 59 1.62 -4.15 -5.00
C MET A 59 1.33 -2.86 -5.75
N ARG A 60 2.06 -2.63 -6.83
CA ARG A 60 1.87 -1.48 -7.70
C ARG A 60 0.65 -1.71 -8.59
N VAL A 61 -0.46 -1.09 -8.23
CA VAL A 61 -1.68 -1.08 -9.06
C VAL A 61 -1.95 0.38 -9.40
N GLU A 62 -1.50 0.81 -10.58
CA GLU A 62 -1.56 2.20 -11.01
C GLU A 62 -2.44 2.34 -12.25
N HIS A 63 -3.23 3.42 -12.29
CA HIS A 63 -3.98 3.79 -13.48
C HIS A 63 -4.20 5.30 -13.49
N ALA A 64 -3.78 5.94 -14.57
CA ALA A 64 -3.94 7.39 -14.78
C ALA A 64 -3.40 8.24 -13.62
N GLY A 65 -2.30 7.82 -13.01
CA GLY A 65 -1.67 8.54 -11.90
C GLY A 65 -2.28 8.27 -10.54
N GLU A 66 -3.27 7.38 -10.45
CA GLU A 66 -3.84 6.94 -9.19
C GLU A 66 -3.38 5.52 -8.85
N TYR A 67 -3.37 5.19 -7.57
CA TYR A 67 -2.91 3.89 -7.08
C TYR A 67 -3.98 3.24 -6.21
N ALA A 68 -4.19 1.93 -6.41
CA ALA A 68 -5.03 1.14 -5.51
C ALA A 68 -4.18 0.59 -4.36
N LEU A 69 -4.72 0.69 -3.15
CA LEU A 69 -4.13 0.12 -1.94
C LEU A 69 -5.12 -0.93 -1.43
N VAL A 70 -4.76 -2.20 -1.57
CA VAL A 70 -5.67 -3.32 -1.27
C VAL A 70 -5.37 -3.87 0.12
N ALA A 71 -6.33 -3.75 1.04
CA ALA A 71 -6.16 -4.11 2.44
C ALA A 71 -6.43 -5.60 2.69
N SER A 72 -5.73 -6.47 1.97
CA SER A 72 -5.99 -7.91 1.98
C SER A 72 -5.38 -8.64 3.18
N LYS A 73 -4.23 -8.20 3.67
CA LYS A 73 -3.46 -8.88 4.72
C LYS A 73 -3.32 -10.39 4.47
N GLY A 74 -2.99 -10.77 3.22
CA GLY A 74 -2.82 -12.17 2.83
C GLY A 74 -4.07 -13.02 2.96
N GLY A 75 -5.25 -12.43 2.98
CA GLY A 75 -6.52 -13.14 3.15
C GLY A 75 -6.89 -13.41 4.59
N HIS A 76 -6.27 -12.71 5.56
CA HIS A 76 -6.67 -12.82 6.97
C HIS A 76 -8.08 -12.28 7.20
N SER A 77 -8.73 -12.73 8.28
CA SER A 77 -10.05 -12.25 8.68
C SER A 77 -10.03 -10.83 9.22
N GLU A 78 -8.85 -10.33 9.59
CA GLU A 78 -8.67 -8.96 10.08
C GLU A 78 -8.07 -8.07 9.01
N HIS A 79 -8.37 -6.75 9.09
CA HIS A 79 -7.72 -5.77 8.24
C HIS A 79 -6.24 -5.61 8.63
N PRO A 80 -5.36 -5.26 7.69
CA PRO A 80 -3.97 -4.94 8.04
C PRO A 80 -3.93 -3.67 8.91
N GLY A 81 -2.90 -3.57 9.76
CA GLY A 81 -2.74 -2.43 10.65
C GLY A 81 -2.69 -1.08 9.93
N TRP A 82 -2.11 -1.04 8.73
CA TRP A 82 -2.01 0.18 7.96
C TRP A 82 -3.38 0.71 7.49
N TYR A 83 -4.40 -0.14 7.42
CA TYR A 83 -5.74 0.31 7.05
C TYR A 83 -6.27 1.33 8.07
N ALA A 84 -6.14 1.04 9.36
CA ALA A 84 -6.55 1.97 10.42
C ALA A 84 -5.79 3.30 10.34
N ASN A 85 -4.49 3.25 9.98
CA ASN A 85 -3.69 4.45 9.80
C ASN A 85 -4.27 5.36 8.72
N LEU A 86 -4.67 4.80 7.59
CA LEU A 86 -5.19 5.58 6.47
C LEU A 86 -6.62 6.07 6.70
N VAL A 87 -7.42 5.34 7.47
CA VAL A 87 -8.75 5.82 7.89
C VAL A 87 -8.61 7.03 8.82
N ALA A 88 -7.65 6.98 9.74
CA ALA A 88 -7.41 8.08 10.69
C ALA A 88 -6.74 9.28 10.02
N ASN A 89 -5.82 9.04 9.07
CA ASN A 89 -5.08 10.11 8.38
C ASN A 89 -4.90 9.72 6.91
N PRO A 90 -5.70 10.28 5.99
CA PRO A 90 -5.69 9.89 4.59
C PRO A 90 -4.54 10.46 3.75
N LEU A 91 -3.63 11.22 4.36
CA LEU A 91 -2.47 11.74 3.63
C LEU A 91 -1.35 10.72 3.61
N VAL A 92 -0.81 10.45 2.43
CA VAL A 92 0.30 9.51 2.26
C VAL A 92 1.31 10.07 1.27
N MET A 93 2.51 9.49 1.29
CA MET A 93 3.47 9.63 0.19
C MET A 93 3.60 8.27 -0.46
N ILE A 94 3.68 8.24 -1.79
CA ILE A 94 3.95 7.01 -2.54
C ILE A 94 5.23 7.21 -3.33
N GLN A 95 6.19 6.31 -3.12
CA GLN A 95 7.40 6.25 -3.95
C GLN A 95 7.25 5.13 -4.96
N ASP A 96 7.22 5.51 -6.23
CA ASP A 96 7.16 4.60 -7.37
C ASP A 96 8.39 4.87 -8.23
N GLY A 97 9.45 4.10 -8.01
CA GLY A 97 10.76 4.37 -8.59
C GLY A 97 11.51 5.46 -7.81
N PRO A 98 12.17 6.42 -8.49
CA PRO A 98 13.00 7.42 -7.81
C PRO A 98 12.21 8.56 -7.15
N GLU A 99 10.93 8.74 -7.51
CA GLU A 99 10.15 9.88 -7.03
C GLU A 99 9.14 9.48 -5.96
N ALA A 100 9.08 10.27 -4.88
CA ALA A 100 8.06 10.16 -3.85
C ALA A 100 7.17 11.40 -3.94
N LEU A 101 5.87 11.19 -4.12
CA LEU A 101 4.88 12.25 -4.27
C LEU A 101 3.78 12.12 -3.23
N ASP A 102 3.09 13.23 -2.98
CA ASP A 102 1.99 13.28 -2.02
C ASP A 102 0.66 12.86 -2.66
N TYR A 103 -0.13 12.12 -1.90
CA TYR A 103 -1.44 11.62 -2.33
C TYR A 103 -2.45 11.76 -1.21
N VAL A 104 -3.73 11.82 -1.58
CA VAL A 104 -4.86 11.73 -0.65
C VAL A 104 -5.60 10.42 -0.94
N VAL A 105 -5.87 9.67 0.12
CA VAL A 105 -6.47 8.33 0.03
C VAL A 105 -7.95 8.39 0.39
N ARG A 106 -8.76 7.65 -0.35
CA ARG A 106 -10.18 7.43 -0.03
C ARG A 106 -10.52 5.96 -0.27
N GLU A 107 -11.41 5.43 0.53
CA GLU A 107 -11.93 4.08 0.30
C GLU A 107 -13.01 4.15 -0.78
N VAL A 108 -12.98 3.21 -1.73
CA VAL A 108 -13.92 3.16 -2.84
C VAL A 108 -14.93 2.04 -2.65
N HIS A 109 -16.12 2.24 -3.22
CA HIS A 109 -17.25 1.32 -3.09
C HIS A 109 -17.98 1.18 -4.43
N GLY A 110 -18.88 0.21 -4.54
CA GLY A 110 -19.74 0.04 -5.70
C GLY A 110 -18.96 -0.18 -6.99
N ALA A 111 -19.39 0.49 -8.06
CA ALA A 111 -18.79 0.32 -9.39
C ALA A 111 -17.33 0.73 -9.44
N GLU A 112 -16.96 1.79 -8.72
CA GLU A 112 -15.56 2.24 -8.66
C GLU A 112 -14.68 1.19 -7.98
N ARG A 113 -15.15 0.61 -6.88
CA ARG A 113 -14.42 -0.46 -6.21
C ARG A 113 -14.26 -1.67 -7.13
N GLN A 114 -15.31 -2.04 -7.84
CA GLN A 114 -15.27 -3.18 -8.76
C GLN A 114 -14.22 -2.97 -9.85
N LEU A 115 -14.15 -1.78 -10.42
CA LEU A 115 -13.18 -1.45 -11.45
C LEU A 115 -11.74 -1.56 -10.92
N TRP A 116 -11.48 -1.01 -9.73
CA TRP A 116 -10.16 -1.08 -9.12
C TRP A 116 -9.81 -2.50 -8.64
N TRP A 117 -10.82 -3.26 -8.20
CA TRP A 117 -10.62 -4.67 -7.86
C TRP A 117 -10.15 -5.47 -9.07
N GLU A 118 -10.80 -5.27 -10.22
CA GLU A 118 -10.40 -5.93 -11.47
C GLU A 118 -8.97 -5.58 -11.86
N ARG A 119 -8.58 -4.30 -11.74
CA ARG A 119 -7.21 -3.86 -11.99
C ARG A 119 -6.22 -4.52 -11.04
N SER A 120 -6.59 -4.63 -9.78
CA SER A 120 -5.73 -5.22 -8.74
C SER A 120 -5.53 -6.72 -8.99
N VAL A 121 -6.58 -7.44 -9.32
CA VAL A 121 -6.51 -8.88 -9.63
C VAL A 121 -5.70 -9.11 -10.92
N ALA A 122 -5.77 -8.21 -11.89
CA ALA A 122 -4.97 -8.29 -13.10
C ALA A 122 -3.47 -8.21 -12.79
N VAL A 123 -3.08 -7.40 -11.81
CA VAL A 123 -1.68 -7.28 -11.36
C VAL A 123 -1.29 -8.46 -10.48
N PHE A 124 -2.15 -8.84 -9.55
CA PHE A 124 -1.88 -9.89 -8.58
C PHE A 124 -3.10 -10.80 -8.43
N PRO A 125 -3.22 -11.84 -9.26
CA PRO A 125 -4.40 -12.73 -9.24
C PRO A 125 -4.67 -13.38 -7.89
N THR A 126 -3.67 -13.52 -7.04
CA THR A 126 -3.81 -14.08 -5.69
C THR A 126 -4.75 -13.27 -4.81
N TYR A 127 -5.03 -12.00 -5.13
CA TYR A 127 -6.04 -11.22 -4.42
C TYR A 127 -7.41 -11.89 -4.46
N GLY A 128 -7.77 -12.54 -5.56
CA GLY A 128 -9.01 -13.29 -5.65
C GLY A 128 -9.08 -14.44 -4.65
N VAL A 129 -7.95 -15.15 -4.46
CA VAL A 129 -7.84 -16.21 -3.45
C VAL A 129 -7.94 -15.62 -2.04
N TYR A 130 -7.30 -14.48 -1.80
CA TYR A 130 -7.37 -13.81 -0.50
C TYR A 130 -8.80 -13.37 -0.17
N ALA A 131 -9.55 -12.91 -1.16
CA ALA A 131 -10.94 -12.49 -0.96
C ALA A 131 -11.82 -13.67 -0.51
N GLU A 132 -11.62 -14.85 -1.07
CA GLU A 132 -12.34 -16.06 -0.66
C GLU A 132 -11.94 -16.49 0.75
N ARG A 133 -10.65 -16.43 1.07
CA ARG A 133 -10.10 -16.87 2.36
C ARG A 133 -10.48 -15.93 3.50
N ALA A 134 -10.55 -14.64 3.23
CA ALA A 134 -10.71 -13.63 4.27
C ALA A 134 -12.07 -13.67 4.96
N ASP A 135 -13.10 -14.18 4.31
CA ASP A 135 -14.47 -14.20 4.82
C ASP A 135 -14.94 -12.81 5.27
N ARG A 136 -14.52 -11.77 4.54
CA ARG A 136 -14.90 -10.37 4.75
C ARG A 136 -14.72 -9.63 3.42
N VAL A 137 -15.31 -8.46 3.32
CA VAL A 137 -15.04 -7.58 2.18
C VAL A 137 -13.68 -6.93 2.38
N ILE A 138 -12.77 -7.14 1.44
CA ILE A 138 -11.44 -6.54 1.50
C ILE A 138 -11.56 -5.07 1.07
N PRO A 139 -11.18 -4.11 1.93
CA PRO A 139 -11.19 -2.70 1.53
C PRO A 139 -10.24 -2.44 0.38
N VAL A 140 -10.71 -1.63 -0.57
CA VAL A 140 -9.88 -1.08 -1.64
C VAL A 140 -9.88 0.43 -1.47
N LEU A 141 -8.70 1.01 -1.32
CA LEU A 141 -8.51 2.44 -1.20
C LEU A 141 -7.82 2.94 -2.46
N VAL A 142 -8.10 4.18 -2.83
CA VAL A 142 -7.46 4.80 -4.00
C VAL A 142 -6.74 6.05 -3.55
N ALA A 143 -5.46 6.14 -3.90
CA ALA A 143 -4.63 7.30 -3.65
C ALA A 143 -4.61 8.16 -4.91
N SER A 144 -5.07 9.39 -4.78
CA SER A 144 -5.09 10.38 -5.86
C SER A 144 -4.08 11.48 -5.55
N PRO A 145 -3.46 12.10 -6.59
CA PRO A 145 -2.50 13.18 -6.36
C PRO A 145 -3.06 14.27 -5.45
N GLY A 146 -2.29 14.62 -4.43
CA GLY A 146 -2.69 15.60 -3.42
C GLY A 146 -2.31 17.03 -3.76
#